data_46f5f48b66457d3f3db558a74b7b00b7
#
_entry.id   46f5f48b66457d3f3db558a74b7b00b7
#
_cell.length_a   1.000
_cell.length_b   1.000
_cell.length_c   1.000
_cell.angle_alpha   90.00
_cell.angle_beta   90.00
_cell.angle_gamma   90.00
#
_symmetry.space_group_name_H-M   'P 1'
#
loop_
_entity.id
_entity.type
_entity.pdbx_description
1 polymer ?
#
loop_
_entity_poly.entity_id
_entity_poly.type
_entity_poly.pdbx_seq_one_letter_code
_entity_poly.pdbx_strand_id
1 'polypeptide(L)'
;MGSEMCIRDSIWTIGDRGAQGIIDNSDIKHLDEKIFYLRDVKVKVNAVCIDELQIPSGRSKKLINTVEASTRLDAIASAGFRVSRTKIIERIENGMLRLNGNKVHKPTINLKIGDKLELENKGFIEILNLEITKRERWKVKLLRK
;
A
#
# COMPACT_ATOMS: atom_id res chain seq x y z
N MET A 1 -0.91 -9.33 25.82
CA MET A 1 -0.30 -8.04 25.47
C MET A 1 -0.10 -7.82 23.99
N GLY A 2 0.25 -8.80 23.16
CA GLY A 2 0.30 -8.67 21.71
C GLY A 2 -1.05 -8.67 21.00
N SER A 3 -2.13 -9.13 21.64
CA SER A 3 -3.47 -9.27 21.06
C SER A 3 -4.14 -7.95 20.73
N GLU A 4 -3.93 -6.90 21.51
CA GLU A 4 -4.53 -5.58 21.25
C GLU A 4 -3.95 -4.91 20.01
N MET A 5 -2.68 -5.09 19.69
CA MET A 5 -2.04 -4.54 18.49
C MET A 5 -2.48 -5.29 17.22
N CYS A 6 -2.70 -6.60 17.30
CA CYS A 6 -3.18 -7.41 16.20
C CYS A 6 -4.63 -7.09 15.79
N ILE A 7 -5.48 -6.72 16.74
CA ILE A 7 -6.90 -6.40 16.50
C ILE A 7 -7.05 -5.12 15.65
N ARG A 8 -6.19 -4.13 15.80
CA ARG A 8 -6.27 -2.87 15.02
C ARG A 8 -6.06 -3.06 13.53
N ASP A 9 -5.17 -3.94 13.13
CA ASP A 9 -4.82 -4.17 11.74
C ASP A 9 -5.70 -5.22 11.06
N SER A 10 -6.59 -5.85 11.83
CA SER A 10 -7.43 -6.97 11.39
C SER A 10 -8.90 -6.59 11.22
N ILE A 11 -9.25 -5.31 11.24
CA ILE A 11 -10.63 -4.82 11.05
C ILE A 11 -10.69 -3.94 9.81
N TRP A 12 -11.67 -4.20 8.94
CA TRP A 12 -11.95 -3.40 7.74
C TRP A 12 -13.44 -3.21 7.52
N THR A 13 -13.81 -2.13 6.87
CA THR A 13 -15.20 -1.81 6.54
C THR A 13 -15.65 -2.54 5.28
N ILE A 14 -16.93 -2.96 5.27
CA ILE A 14 -17.61 -3.55 4.12
C ILE A 14 -18.82 -2.68 3.78
N GLY A 15 -18.78 -2.05 2.64
CA GLY A 15 -19.83 -1.10 2.24
C GLY A 15 -20.00 0.02 3.26
N ASP A 16 -21.19 0.58 3.32
CA ASP A 16 -21.48 1.78 4.13
C ASP A 16 -21.88 1.48 5.56
N ARG A 17 -22.23 0.23 5.90
CA ARG A 17 -22.85 -0.12 7.19
C ARG A 17 -22.30 -1.37 7.85
N GLY A 18 -21.23 -1.93 7.35
CA GLY A 18 -20.65 -3.15 7.87
C GLY A 18 -19.15 -3.09 8.06
N ALA A 19 -18.64 -3.97 8.90
CA ALA A 19 -17.22 -4.22 9.06
C ALA A 19 -16.99 -5.70 9.32
N GLN A 20 -15.84 -6.19 8.92
CA GLN A 20 -15.35 -7.52 9.30
C GLN A 20 -14.00 -7.39 9.99
N GLY A 21 -13.68 -8.35 10.81
CA GLY A 21 -12.40 -8.39 11.51
C GLY A 21 -12.02 -9.83 11.81
N ILE A 22 -10.75 -10.02 12.05
CA ILE A 22 -10.18 -11.30 12.50
C ILE A 22 -9.85 -11.17 13.97
N ILE A 23 -10.36 -12.07 14.79
CA ILE A 23 -10.11 -12.11 16.22
C ILE A 23 -9.66 -13.51 16.66
N ASP A 24 -9.14 -13.61 17.86
CA ASP A 24 -8.78 -14.90 18.43
C ASP A 24 -10.04 -15.77 18.66
N ASN A 25 -9.89 -17.08 18.47
CA ASN A 25 -10.98 -18.03 18.64
C ASN A 25 -11.54 -18.05 20.07
N SER A 26 -10.76 -17.69 21.07
CA SER A 26 -11.21 -17.56 22.45
C SER A 26 -12.23 -16.44 22.64
N ASP A 27 -12.12 -15.37 21.87
CA ASP A 27 -12.98 -14.19 21.99
C ASP A 27 -14.29 -14.32 21.19
N ILE A 28 -14.35 -15.21 20.20
CA ILE A 28 -15.55 -15.45 19.39
C ILE A 28 -16.76 -15.80 20.27
N LYS A 29 -16.60 -16.69 21.24
CA LYS A 29 -17.69 -17.12 22.15
C LYS A 29 -18.29 -15.97 22.97
N HIS A 30 -17.52 -14.91 23.17
CA HIS A 30 -17.97 -13.75 23.93
C HIS A 30 -18.63 -12.69 23.06
N LEU A 31 -18.40 -12.71 21.77
CA LEU A 31 -18.84 -11.67 20.82
C LEU A 31 -19.95 -12.14 19.88
N ASP A 32 -20.04 -13.45 19.60
CA ASP A 32 -21.02 -13.99 18.67
C ASP A 32 -22.45 -13.76 19.09
N GLU A 33 -23.31 -13.40 18.15
CA GLU A 33 -24.74 -13.07 18.33
C GLU A 33 -25.03 -11.91 19.30
N LYS A 34 -24.02 -11.22 19.81
CA LYS A 34 -24.21 -10.10 20.72
C LYS A 34 -24.51 -8.80 19.98
N ILE A 35 -25.26 -7.97 20.68
CA ILE A 35 -25.63 -6.64 20.24
C ILE A 35 -24.87 -5.63 21.08
N PHE A 36 -24.16 -4.75 20.40
CA PHE A 36 -23.44 -3.63 21.01
C PHE A 36 -23.99 -2.30 20.48
N TYR A 37 -23.74 -1.27 21.24
CA TYR A 37 -24.00 0.10 20.80
C TYR A 37 -22.68 0.82 20.58
N LEU A 38 -22.44 1.24 19.36
CA LEU A 38 -21.35 2.14 19.01
C LEU A 38 -21.90 3.56 18.91
N ARG A 39 -21.72 4.34 19.97
CA ARG A 39 -22.43 5.62 20.14
C ARG A 39 -23.94 5.35 20.11
N ASP A 40 -24.64 5.92 19.15
CA ASP A 40 -26.09 5.77 18.99
C ASP A 40 -26.51 4.68 17.99
N VAL A 41 -25.53 3.93 17.44
CA VAL A 41 -25.76 2.91 16.41
C VAL A 41 -25.75 1.52 17.03
N LYS A 42 -26.84 0.79 16.84
CA LYS A 42 -26.95 -0.62 17.23
C LYS A 42 -26.17 -1.50 16.25
N VAL A 43 -25.21 -2.27 16.73
CA VAL A 43 -24.37 -3.16 15.96
C VAL A 43 -24.58 -4.60 16.44
N LYS A 44 -24.87 -5.49 15.50
CA LYS A 44 -24.93 -6.94 15.77
C LYS A 44 -23.64 -7.58 15.26
N VAL A 45 -23.00 -8.38 16.12
CA VAL A 45 -21.79 -9.13 15.78
C VAL A 45 -22.17 -10.58 15.52
N ASN A 46 -21.72 -11.14 14.41
CA ASN A 46 -21.88 -12.54 14.07
C ASN A 46 -20.55 -13.15 13.69
N ALA A 47 -20.26 -14.35 14.17
CA ALA A 47 -19.13 -15.13 13.69
C ALA A 47 -19.43 -15.66 12.28
N VAL A 48 -18.46 -15.54 11.38
CA VAL A 48 -18.54 -16.03 10.00
C VAL A 48 -17.35 -16.92 9.69
N CYS A 49 -17.51 -17.86 8.77
CA CYS A 49 -16.42 -18.69 8.31
C CYS A 49 -15.38 -17.86 7.53
N ILE A 50 -14.15 -18.34 7.52
CA ILE A 50 -13.04 -17.66 6.84
C ILE A 50 -13.28 -17.49 5.33
N ASP A 51 -14.05 -18.42 4.74
CA ASP A 51 -14.42 -18.40 3.33
C ASP A 51 -15.45 -17.29 2.98
N GLU A 52 -16.16 -16.79 3.99
CA GLU A 52 -17.14 -15.70 3.85
C GLU A 52 -16.52 -14.31 4.06
N LEU A 53 -15.22 -14.25 4.29
CA LEU A 53 -14.53 -12.98 4.47
C LEU A 53 -14.49 -12.20 3.16
N GLN A 54 -15.05 -11.00 3.18
CA GLN A 54 -14.96 -10.04 2.11
C GLN A 54 -13.70 -9.18 2.31
N ILE A 55 -12.54 -9.77 2.06
CA ILE A 55 -11.28 -9.04 2.14
C ILE A 55 -11.33 -7.92 1.11
N PRO A 56 -11.14 -6.64 1.50
CA PRO A 56 -11.06 -5.57 0.53
C PRO A 56 -9.99 -5.95 -0.48
N SER A 57 -10.36 -6.08 -1.73
CA SER A 57 -9.38 -6.21 -2.81
C SER A 57 -8.41 -5.05 -2.65
N GLY A 58 -7.20 -5.36 -2.27
CA GLY A 58 -6.16 -4.35 -2.01
C GLY A 58 -6.15 -3.37 -3.18
N ARG A 59 -5.83 -2.11 -2.93
CA ARG A 59 -5.83 -1.02 -3.90
C ARG A 59 -5.55 -1.53 -5.30
N SER A 60 -6.46 -1.33 -6.23
CA SER A 60 -6.40 -1.91 -7.57
C SER A 60 -5.01 -1.68 -8.17
N LYS A 61 -4.32 -2.77 -8.47
CA LYS A 61 -3.02 -2.71 -9.11
C LYS A 61 -3.13 -1.94 -10.41
N LYS A 62 -2.44 -0.82 -10.51
CA LYS A 62 -2.40 0.00 -11.73
C LYS A 62 -1.07 -0.18 -12.44
N LEU A 63 -1.14 -0.55 -13.71
CA LEU A 63 -0.01 -0.49 -14.60
C LEU A 63 0.19 0.96 -15.06
N ILE A 64 1.41 1.47 -14.89
CA ILE A 64 1.81 2.80 -15.33
C ILE A 64 2.94 2.63 -16.34
N ASN A 65 2.77 3.21 -17.50
CA ASN A 65 3.84 3.31 -18.50
C ASN A 65 4.27 4.78 -18.60
N THR A 66 5.55 5.03 -18.44
CA THR A 66 6.12 6.37 -18.55
C THR A 66 7.42 6.33 -19.34
N VAL A 67 7.83 7.48 -19.84
CA VAL A 67 9.10 7.65 -20.54
C VAL A 67 9.91 8.71 -19.83
N GLU A 68 11.04 8.29 -19.27
CA GLU A 68 11.90 9.14 -18.44
C GLU A 68 13.28 9.34 -19.10
N ALA A 69 13.93 10.42 -18.74
CA ALA A 69 15.28 10.72 -19.25
C ALA A 69 16.36 9.80 -18.63
N SER A 70 16.08 9.23 -17.44
CA SER A 70 17.01 8.38 -16.72
C SER A 70 16.27 7.37 -15.84
N THR A 71 16.98 6.36 -15.35
CA THR A 71 16.49 5.38 -14.38
C THR A 71 16.65 5.84 -12.93
N ARG A 72 16.88 7.12 -12.70
CA ARG A 72 17.08 7.68 -11.35
C ARG A 72 15.83 7.54 -10.50
N LEU A 73 16.06 7.32 -9.22
CA LEU A 73 15.02 7.17 -8.21
C LEU A 73 14.03 8.36 -8.21
N ASP A 74 14.53 9.59 -8.24
CA ASP A 74 13.71 10.79 -8.23
C ASP A 74 12.79 10.90 -9.46
N ALA A 75 13.28 10.53 -10.64
CA ALA A 75 12.51 10.57 -11.89
C ALA A 75 11.38 9.51 -11.87
N ILE A 76 11.73 8.26 -11.59
CA ILE A 76 10.78 7.15 -11.60
C ILE A 76 9.77 7.27 -10.47
N ALA A 77 10.19 7.64 -9.26
CA ALA A 77 9.29 7.84 -8.13
C ALA A 77 8.30 9.00 -8.36
N SER A 78 8.76 10.10 -8.96
CA SER A 78 7.91 11.23 -9.34
C SER A 78 6.78 10.79 -10.29
N ALA A 79 7.13 10.07 -11.35
CA ALA A 79 6.17 9.57 -12.33
C ALA A 79 5.20 8.55 -11.72
N GLY A 80 5.71 7.59 -10.96
CA GLY A 80 4.93 6.49 -10.40
C GLY A 80 3.99 6.93 -9.27
N PHE A 81 4.43 7.77 -8.36
CA PHE A 81 3.61 8.28 -7.26
C PHE A 81 2.76 9.51 -7.65
N ARG A 82 2.97 10.05 -8.82
CA ARG A 82 2.32 11.29 -9.30
C ARG A 82 2.54 12.46 -8.33
N VAL A 83 3.77 12.65 -7.96
CA VAL A 83 4.23 13.74 -7.09
C VAL A 83 5.28 14.53 -7.85
N SER A 84 5.32 15.86 -7.68
CA SER A 84 6.33 16.68 -8.35
C SER A 84 7.75 16.23 -7.97
N ARG A 85 8.71 16.36 -8.88
CA ARG A 85 10.08 15.92 -8.68
C ARG A 85 10.73 16.59 -7.46
N THR A 86 10.49 17.88 -7.27
CA THR A 86 10.96 18.62 -6.10
C THR A 86 10.48 18.03 -4.78
N LYS A 87 9.18 17.73 -4.69
CA LYS A 87 8.60 17.11 -3.49
C LYS A 87 9.08 15.67 -3.27
N ILE A 88 9.36 14.92 -4.32
CA ILE A 88 9.93 13.58 -4.20
C ILE A 88 11.36 13.65 -3.67
N ILE A 89 12.18 14.55 -4.17
CA ILE A 89 13.56 14.76 -3.67
C ILE A 89 13.54 15.07 -2.17
N GLU A 90 12.72 16.04 -1.76
CA GLU A 90 12.55 16.39 -0.34
C GLU A 90 12.16 15.18 0.53
N ARG A 91 11.20 14.36 0.06
CA ARG A 91 10.77 13.16 0.77
C ARG A 91 11.86 12.08 0.84
N ILE A 92 12.65 11.92 -0.21
CA ILE A 92 13.79 11.00 -0.23
C ILE A 92 14.84 11.46 0.79
N GLU A 93 15.22 12.73 0.78
CA GLU A 93 16.18 13.30 1.71
C GLU A 93 15.73 13.18 3.17
N ASN A 94 14.44 13.30 3.43
CA ASN A 94 13.83 13.09 4.76
C ASN A 94 13.64 11.61 5.14
N GLY A 95 14.07 10.67 4.28
CA GLY A 95 13.97 9.23 4.57
C GLY A 95 12.55 8.65 4.55
N MET A 96 11.60 9.34 3.89
CA MET A 96 10.21 8.88 3.74
C MET A 96 10.03 7.85 2.62
N LEU A 97 11.05 7.61 1.80
CA LEU A 97 11.03 6.64 0.71
C LEU A 97 11.94 5.46 1.06
N ARG A 98 11.44 4.26 0.80
CA ARG A 98 12.19 3.02 0.95
C ARG A 98 12.40 2.36 -0.40
N LEU A 99 13.59 1.87 -0.62
CA LEU A 99 13.97 1.04 -1.78
C LEU A 99 14.25 -0.38 -1.26
N ASN A 100 13.48 -1.35 -1.74
CA ASN A 100 13.59 -2.76 -1.30
C ASN A 100 13.56 -2.90 0.25
N GLY A 101 12.73 -2.13 0.93
CA GLY A 101 12.56 -2.12 2.38
C GLY A 101 13.53 -1.22 3.16
N ASN A 102 14.60 -0.72 2.54
CA ASN A 102 15.61 0.13 3.18
C ASN A 102 15.34 1.61 2.90
N LYS A 103 15.47 2.45 3.93
CA LYS A 103 15.39 3.91 3.76
C LYS A 103 16.55 4.40 2.89
N VAL A 104 16.22 5.26 1.93
CA VAL A 104 17.19 5.88 1.04
C VAL A 104 17.11 7.40 1.15
N HIS A 105 18.26 8.05 1.02
CA HIS A 105 18.40 9.51 1.13
C HIS A 105 18.98 10.16 -0.14
N LYS A 106 19.45 9.34 -1.08
CA LYS A 106 20.03 9.83 -2.33
C LYS A 106 19.01 9.73 -3.47
N PRO A 107 18.55 10.84 -4.05
CA PRO A 107 17.60 10.82 -5.16
C PRO A 107 18.21 10.34 -6.50
N THR A 108 19.55 10.31 -6.58
CA THR A 108 20.31 9.98 -7.80
C THR A 108 20.57 8.49 -8.00
N ILE A 109 20.08 7.62 -7.11
CA ILE A 109 20.24 6.17 -7.23
C ILE A 109 19.58 5.68 -8.51
N ASN A 110 20.30 4.88 -9.31
CA ASN A 110 19.73 4.23 -10.48
C ASN A 110 18.98 2.98 -10.09
N LEU A 111 17.74 2.87 -10.56
CA LEU A 111 16.86 1.75 -10.30
C LEU A 111 17.01 0.65 -11.34
N LYS A 112 16.68 -0.56 -10.96
CA LYS A 112 16.73 -1.77 -11.78
C LYS A 112 15.35 -2.43 -11.87
N ILE A 113 15.19 -3.33 -12.83
CA ILE A 113 14.01 -4.18 -12.94
C ILE A 113 13.88 -5.03 -11.67
N GLY A 114 12.67 -5.08 -11.11
CA GLY A 114 12.37 -5.79 -9.87
C GLY A 114 12.50 -4.95 -8.60
N ASP A 115 13.05 -3.73 -8.68
CA ASP A 115 13.12 -2.85 -7.53
C ASP A 115 11.72 -2.43 -7.07
N LYS A 116 11.55 -2.37 -5.74
CA LYS A 116 10.30 -1.98 -5.08
C LYS A 116 10.51 -0.69 -4.32
N LEU A 117 9.65 0.27 -4.60
CA LEU A 117 9.62 1.57 -3.94
C LEU A 117 8.40 1.66 -3.04
N GLU A 118 8.60 2.09 -1.82
CA GLU A 118 7.55 2.41 -0.87
C GLU A 118 7.66 3.87 -0.45
N LEU A 119 6.59 4.62 -0.63
CA LEU A 119 6.48 6.00 -0.16
C LEU A 119 5.39 6.09 0.90
N GLU A 120 5.72 6.64 2.05
CA GLU A 120 4.78 6.85 3.15
C GLU A 120 3.51 7.57 2.66
N ASN A 121 2.35 7.03 3.03
CA ASN A 121 1.02 7.53 2.66
C ASN A 121 0.68 7.51 1.14
N LYS A 122 1.52 6.92 0.30
CA LYS A 122 1.26 6.83 -1.16
C LYS A 122 1.21 5.41 -1.71
N GLY A 123 1.74 4.43 -0.97
CA GLY A 123 1.72 3.02 -1.33
C GLY A 123 3.02 2.53 -1.95
N PHE A 124 2.91 1.49 -2.78
CA PHE A 124 4.04 0.77 -3.35
C PHE A 124 4.10 0.90 -4.87
N ILE A 125 5.30 0.90 -5.40
CA ILE A 125 5.58 0.78 -6.83
C ILE A 125 6.63 -0.31 -7.03
N GLU A 126 6.40 -1.16 -8.01
CA GLU A 126 7.35 -2.18 -8.46
C GLU A 126 7.74 -1.89 -9.91
N ILE A 127 9.03 -1.96 -10.21
CA ILE A 127 9.54 -1.76 -11.56
C ILE A 127 9.48 -3.09 -12.30
N LEU A 128 8.60 -3.18 -13.30
CA LEU A 128 8.40 -4.38 -14.08
C LEU A 128 9.34 -4.48 -15.28
N ASN A 129 9.60 -3.36 -15.94
CA ASN A 129 10.45 -3.32 -17.13
C ASN A 129 11.10 -1.95 -17.32
N LEU A 130 12.32 -1.97 -17.88
CA LEU A 130 13.10 -0.81 -18.26
C LEU A 130 13.68 -1.04 -19.66
N GLU A 131 13.31 -0.25 -20.65
CA GLU A 131 13.78 -0.35 -22.02
C GLU A 131 14.29 1.01 -22.51
N ILE A 132 15.43 1.00 -23.21
CA ILE A 132 15.94 2.19 -23.85
C ILE A 132 15.22 2.38 -25.19
N THR A 133 14.68 3.57 -25.40
CA THR A 133 14.08 3.96 -26.68
C THR A 133 15.14 4.42 -27.69
N LYS A 134 14.76 4.46 -28.99
CA LYS A 134 15.64 4.99 -30.08
C LYS A 134 16.12 6.43 -29.86
N ARG A 135 15.46 7.17 -28.92
CA ARG A 135 15.81 8.56 -28.58
C ARG A 135 16.57 8.64 -27.25
N GLU A 136 17.24 7.57 -26.83
CA GLU A 136 18.02 7.49 -25.59
C GLU A 136 17.21 7.85 -24.32
N ARG A 137 15.90 7.58 -24.35
CA ARG A 137 15.04 7.70 -23.18
C ARG A 137 14.64 6.33 -22.66
N TRP A 138 14.25 6.26 -21.42
CA TRP A 138 13.83 5.01 -20.74
C TRP A 138 12.32 4.87 -20.75
N LYS A 139 11.85 3.84 -21.40
CA LYS A 139 10.45 3.39 -21.26
C LYS A 139 10.35 2.53 -20.00
N VAL A 140 9.59 3.02 -19.03
CA VAL A 140 9.47 2.42 -17.70
C VAL A 140 8.07 1.87 -17.53
N LYS A 141 7.97 0.59 -17.17
CA LYS A 141 6.72 -0.06 -16.83
C LYS A 141 6.66 -0.32 -15.33
N LEU A 142 5.69 0.27 -14.67
CA LEU A 142 5.52 0.24 -13.22
C LEU A 142 4.20 -0.43 -12.84
N LEU A 143 4.23 -1.17 -11.75
CA LEU A 143 3.03 -1.67 -11.08
C LEU A 143 2.85 -0.91 -9.77
N ARG A 144 1.79 -0.12 -9.68
CA ARG A 144 1.41 0.59 -8.45
C ARG A 144 0.35 -0.19 -7.68
N LYS A 145 0.57 -0.34 -6.38
CA LYS A 145 -0.38 -0.94 -5.41
C LYS A 145 -0.86 0.10 -4.41
#